data_069e5df58be1be210afa019bba6ce41e
#
_entry.id   069e5df58be1be210afa019bba6ce41e
#
_cell.length_a   1.000
_cell.length_b   1.000
_cell.length_c   1.000
_cell.angle_alpha   90.00
_cell.angle_beta   90.00
_cell.angle_gamma   90.00
#
_symmetry.space_group_name_H-M   'P 1'
#
loop_
_entity.id
_entity.type
_entity.pdbx_description
1 polymer ?
#
loop_
_entity_poly.entity_id
_entity_poly.type
_entity_poly.pdbx_seq_one_letter_code
_entity_poly.pdbx_strand_id
1 'polypeptide(L)'
;MQNVLERLTLFSVIVTATFACGATPWNLKQLSNPPHVYPAVTFQAPGVRALFFEGLPWRGNPTRVFAWYGVPSNATAARVPAIVLVHGGGGTAFADWVRLWTARGYAAIALDTCGSMPINPDSHQSRRHEFGGPPGWDAAFDQIDWAENDQWTYHAIADIVLAHSLLRSFPEVDPKRIGITGISWGGYLSSIAASVDPRFRFAVPVYGCGFLGEDSLWVLTFQKLGREKEKKWLELWDPSVYLSRAKMPFLWVTGTNDIGYPLNSFQQTYRLPQGVRALSVRLRMPHSHEDGWKPEEIFAFANQVVNSGVRLPRVLSQAHDQQRAWMKFKSTSPVVRAELLYTLDNGIWKDRHWLVIPAQIVTSKAMVQATLPAGVRVFFFNLTDARGLVVSSEHQAL
;
A
#
# COMPACT_ATOMS: atom_id res chain seq x y z
N MET A 1 -15.17 -66.34 -11.18
CA MET A 1 -15.28 -65.06 -11.87
C MET A 1 -14.99 -63.98 -10.82
N GLN A 2 -13.73 -63.58 -10.76
CA GLN A 2 -13.22 -62.56 -9.81
C GLN A 2 -13.28 -61.20 -10.46
N ASN A 3 -13.99 -60.24 -9.81
CA ASN A 3 -13.97 -58.83 -10.20
C ASN A 3 -12.82 -58.15 -9.49
N VAL A 4 -11.85 -57.69 -10.25
CA VAL A 4 -10.75 -56.82 -9.81
C VAL A 4 -11.23 -55.36 -9.94
N LEU A 5 -11.41 -54.66 -8.81
CA LEU A 5 -11.61 -53.22 -8.79
C LEU A 5 -10.20 -52.53 -8.79
N GLU A 6 -9.87 -51.93 -9.92
CA GLU A 6 -8.72 -51.02 -10.00
C GLU A 6 -9.06 -49.68 -9.30
N ARG A 7 -8.34 -49.37 -8.25
CA ARG A 7 -8.34 -48.05 -7.61
C ARG A 7 -7.40 -47.14 -8.38
N LEU A 8 -7.94 -46.21 -9.16
CA LEU A 8 -7.20 -45.07 -9.68
C LEU A 8 -6.87 -44.08 -8.57
N THR A 9 -5.62 -44.04 -8.15
CA THR A 9 -5.09 -43.03 -7.24
C THR A 9 -4.68 -41.83 -8.08
N LEU A 10 -5.47 -40.75 -8.02
CA LEU A 10 -5.08 -39.45 -8.61
C LEU A 10 -3.95 -38.85 -7.76
N PHE A 11 -2.76 -38.84 -8.29
CA PHE A 11 -1.66 -38.04 -7.75
C PHE A 11 -1.84 -36.61 -8.22
N SER A 12 -2.29 -35.71 -7.32
CA SER A 12 -2.19 -34.27 -7.52
C SER A 12 -0.74 -33.87 -7.42
N VAL A 13 -0.11 -33.58 -8.55
CA VAL A 13 1.20 -32.95 -8.60
C VAL A 13 1.02 -31.48 -8.23
N ILE A 14 1.32 -31.15 -6.96
CA ILE A 14 1.47 -29.75 -6.55
C ILE A 14 2.80 -29.26 -7.15
N VAL A 15 2.72 -28.55 -8.26
CA VAL A 15 3.84 -27.79 -8.81
C VAL A 15 4.05 -26.59 -7.90
N THR A 16 4.91 -26.71 -6.91
CA THR A 16 5.46 -25.57 -6.17
C THR A 16 6.41 -24.84 -7.11
N ALA A 17 5.93 -23.76 -7.74
CA ALA A 17 6.79 -22.81 -8.42
C ALA A 17 7.70 -22.17 -7.36
N THR A 18 8.90 -22.66 -7.23
CA THR A 18 9.98 -21.99 -6.51
C THR A 18 10.41 -20.81 -7.37
N PHE A 19 9.83 -19.62 -7.09
CA PHE A 19 10.40 -18.38 -7.60
C PHE A 19 11.81 -18.25 -7.02
N ALA A 20 12.80 -18.40 -7.87
CA ALA A 20 14.17 -18.04 -7.53
C ALA A 20 14.15 -16.58 -7.07
N CYS A 21 14.63 -16.32 -5.86
CA CYS A 21 14.76 -14.97 -5.31
C CYS A 21 15.86 -14.23 -6.11
N GLY A 22 15.50 -13.75 -7.31
CA GLY A 22 16.38 -12.98 -8.19
C GLY A 22 16.85 -11.69 -7.50
N ALA A 23 18.00 -11.17 -7.88
CA ALA A 23 18.49 -9.88 -7.40
C ALA A 23 17.47 -8.77 -7.77
N THR A 24 17.25 -7.81 -6.88
CA THR A 24 16.47 -6.61 -7.22
C THR A 24 17.31 -5.70 -8.11
N PRO A 25 16.70 -4.89 -9.00
CA PRO A 25 17.47 -3.98 -9.86
C PRO A 25 18.20 -2.88 -9.08
N TRP A 26 17.82 -2.62 -7.83
CA TRP A 26 18.38 -1.55 -7.00
C TRP A 26 19.61 -1.99 -6.19
N ASN A 27 20.66 -1.17 -6.20
CA ASN A 27 21.79 -1.32 -5.29
C ASN A 27 21.45 -0.77 -3.89
N LEU A 28 20.83 -1.62 -3.05
CA LEU A 28 20.42 -1.22 -1.70
C LEU A 28 21.58 -0.79 -0.79
N LYS A 29 22.80 -1.29 -1.01
CA LYS A 29 23.97 -0.84 -0.25
C LYS A 29 24.27 0.63 -0.54
N GLN A 30 24.20 1.05 -1.79
CA GLN A 30 24.36 2.44 -2.19
C GLN A 30 23.21 3.30 -1.64
N LEU A 31 21.95 2.88 -1.86
CA LEU A 31 20.76 3.61 -1.42
C LEU A 31 20.59 3.67 0.10
N SER A 32 21.32 2.87 0.85
CA SER A 32 21.30 2.91 2.33
C SER A 32 22.11 4.07 2.93
N ASN A 33 22.93 4.73 2.14
CA ASN A 33 23.62 5.94 2.55
C ASN A 33 22.66 7.13 2.45
N PRO A 34 22.68 8.06 3.43
CA PRO A 34 21.86 9.26 3.35
C PRO A 34 22.31 10.13 2.16
N PRO A 35 21.36 10.62 1.34
CA PRO A 35 21.67 11.48 0.20
C PRO A 35 22.08 12.88 0.67
N HIS A 36 22.79 13.62 -0.19
CA HIS A 36 23.06 15.03 0.04
C HIS A 36 21.75 15.83 0.00
N VAL A 37 21.65 16.85 0.86
CA VAL A 37 20.45 17.69 0.99
C VAL A 37 20.75 19.10 0.52
N TYR A 38 19.85 19.66 -0.28
CA TYR A 38 19.90 21.03 -0.77
C TYR A 38 18.71 21.83 -0.20
N PRO A 39 18.87 23.10 0.18
CA PRO A 39 17.77 23.91 0.67
C PRO A 39 16.78 24.27 -0.45
N ALA A 40 15.48 24.21 -0.17
CA ALA A 40 14.43 24.71 -1.05
C ALA A 40 13.88 26.04 -0.50
N VAL A 41 14.73 27.07 -0.47
CA VAL A 41 14.48 28.34 0.23
C VAL A 41 13.26 29.12 -0.25
N THR A 42 12.80 28.90 -1.48
CA THR A 42 11.61 29.55 -2.04
C THR A 42 10.29 28.91 -1.58
N PHE A 43 10.38 27.73 -0.93
CA PHE A 43 9.21 27.01 -0.43
C PHE A 43 9.16 27.12 1.08
N GLN A 44 8.16 27.82 1.58
CA GLN A 44 7.93 27.97 3.02
C GLN A 44 6.48 27.59 3.34
N ALA A 45 6.29 26.73 4.32
CA ALA A 45 4.98 26.35 4.83
C ALA A 45 5.05 26.16 6.35
N PRO A 46 4.04 26.59 7.11
CA PRO A 46 4.04 26.47 8.57
C PRO A 46 4.22 25.02 9.03
N GLY A 47 5.13 24.81 9.99
CA GLY A 47 5.35 23.51 10.65
C GLY A 47 6.06 22.45 9.82
N VAL A 48 6.49 22.76 8.60
CA VAL A 48 7.22 21.86 7.70
C VAL A 48 8.37 22.60 7.02
N ARG A 49 9.40 21.86 6.64
CA ARG A 49 10.57 22.35 5.90
C ARG A 49 10.60 21.73 4.51
N ALA A 50 10.72 22.57 3.50
CA ALA A 50 11.00 22.12 2.14
C ALA A 50 12.51 21.86 1.97
N LEU A 51 12.82 20.80 1.24
CA LEU A 51 14.18 20.46 0.85
C LEU A 51 14.20 19.74 -0.50
N PHE A 52 15.36 19.71 -1.11
CA PHE A 52 15.69 18.72 -2.13
C PHE A 52 16.71 17.74 -1.56
N PHE A 53 16.63 16.48 -1.94
CA PHE A 53 17.72 15.55 -1.72
C PHE A 53 18.19 14.94 -3.04
N GLU A 54 19.44 14.51 -3.07
CA GLU A 54 20.04 13.93 -4.27
C GLU A 54 19.41 12.60 -4.60
N GLY A 55 18.92 12.45 -5.85
CA GLY A 55 18.44 11.20 -6.43
C GLY A 55 19.55 10.47 -7.21
N LEU A 56 19.21 9.33 -7.80
CA LEU A 56 20.12 8.66 -8.74
C LEU A 56 20.22 9.46 -10.04
N PRO A 57 21.42 9.54 -10.67
CA PRO A 57 21.57 10.20 -11.95
C PRO A 57 20.65 9.59 -13.01
N TRP A 58 20.01 10.43 -13.81
CA TRP A 58 19.18 10.02 -14.93
C TRP A 58 19.86 10.39 -16.26
N ARG A 59 20.17 9.38 -17.08
CA ARG A 59 20.86 9.57 -18.36
C ARG A 59 22.15 10.39 -18.22
N GLY A 60 22.89 10.13 -17.15
CA GLY A 60 24.14 10.84 -16.83
C GLY A 60 23.99 12.22 -16.20
N ASN A 61 22.78 12.75 -16.07
CA ASN A 61 22.53 14.05 -15.42
C ASN A 61 22.19 13.86 -13.93
N PRO A 62 22.67 14.74 -13.03
CA PRO A 62 22.31 14.72 -11.63
C PRO A 62 20.81 15.00 -11.44
N THR A 63 20.17 14.28 -10.52
CA THR A 63 18.77 14.51 -10.17
C THR A 63 18.62 14.95 -8.72
N ARG A 64 17.51 15.64 -8.44
CA ARG A 64 17.10 16.03 -7.09
C ARG A 64 15.63 15.72 -6.91
N VAL A 65 15.27 15.31 -5.71
CA VAL A 65 13.91 14.97 -5.30
C VAL A 65 13.40 16.03 -4.35
N PHE A 66 12.30 16.68 -4.69
CA PHE A 66 11.63 17.62 -3.79
C PHE A 66 10.93 16.87 -2.66
N ALA A 67 11.04 17.40 -1.43
CA ALA A 67 10.32 16.84 -0.30
C ALA A 67 9.92 17.90 0.72
N TRP A 68 8.77 17.65 1.39
CA TRP A 68 8.40 18.28 2.65
C TRP A 68 8.82 17.39 3.81
N TYR A 69 9.47 17.98 4.80
CA TYR A 69 9.88 17.31 6.03
C TYR A 69 9.32 18.04 7.25
N GLY A 70 8.84 17.30 8.22
CA GLY A 70 8.36 17.85 9.47
C GLY A 70 8.67 16.95 10.66
N VAL A 71 8.76 17.56 11.84
CA VAL A 71 8.90 16.89 13.13
C VAL A 71 7.81 17.38 14.07
N PRO A 72 7.39 16.56 15.05
CA PRO A 72 6.47 17.04 16.10
C PRO A 72 7.05 18.24 16.85
N SER A 73 6.23 19.25 17.12
CA SER A 73 6.64 20.46 17.83
C SER A 73 7.14 20.19 19.26
N ASN A 74 6.71 19.07 19.86
CA ASN A 74 7.10 18.61 21.18
C ASN A 74 8.20 17.54 21.14
N ALA A 75 8.87 17.34 20.02
CA ALA A 75 10.03 16.47 19.92
C ALA A 75 11.16 17.06 20.78
N THR A 76 11.22 16.59 22.02
CA THR A 76 12.27 16.90 22.98
C THR A 76 13.40 15.89 22.86
N ALA A 77 14.26 15.72 23.85
CA ALA A 77 15.45 14.86 23.80
C ALA A 77 15.26 13.39 23.35
N ALA A 78 14.03 12.88 23.27
CA ALA A 78 13.72 11.53 22.80
C ALA A 78 13.49 11.49 21.28
N ARG A 79 14.13 10.54 20.60
CA ARG A 79 13.91 10.28 19.17
C ARG A 79 12.48 9.82 18.92
N VAL A 80 11.83 10.36 17.88
CA VAL A 80 10.45 10.05 17.49
C VAL A 80 10.39 8.99 16.38
N PRO A 81 9.30 8.24 16.27
CA PRO A 81 9.05 7.41 15.10
C PRO A 81 8.87 8.28 13.85
N ALA A 82 9.04 7.69 12.67
CA ALA A 82 8.90 8.44 11.42
C ALA A 82 8.15 7.66 10.34
N ILE A 83 7.75 8.41 9.28
CA ILE A 83 7.02 7.85 8.15
C ILE A 83 7.47 8.48 6.83
N VAL A 84 7.59 7.64 5.80
CA VAL A 84 7.73 8.06 4.40
C VAL A 84 6.34 8.10 3.78
N LEU A 85 5.98 9.20 3.11
CA LEU A 85 4.68 9.49 2.51
C LEU A 85 4.82 9.58 1.00
N VAL A 86 4.14 8.68 0.27
CA VAL A 86 4.29 8.52 -1.18
C VAL A 86 2.97 8.88 -1.87
N HIS A 87 2.97 9.98 -2.64
CA HIS A 87 1.78 10.43 -3.35
C HIS A 87 1.40 9.53 -4.52
N GLY A 88 0.15 9.62 -4.95
CA GLY A 88 -0.40 8.94 -6.13
C GLY A 88 -0.28 9.74 -7.42
N GLY A 89 -0.85 9.22 -8.48
CA GLY A 89 -0.92 9.87 -9.77
C GLY A 89 -1.60 11.23 -9.71
N GLY A 90 -1.09 12.20 -10.46
CA GLY A 90 -1.58 13.58 -10.43
C GLY A 90 -1.27 14.37 -9.16
N GLY A 91 -0.59 13.74 -8.19
CA GLY A 91 -0.21 14.38 -6.93
C GLY A 91 1.21 14.97 -6.94
N THR A 92 1.63 15.37 -5.76
CA THR A 92 2.95 15.92 -5.46
C THR A 92 3.31 15.62 -4.01
N ALA A 93 4.44 16.10 -3.52
CA ALA A 93 4.73 16.11 -2.09
C ALA A 93 3.75 17.05 -1.36
N PHE A 94 2.92 16.51 -0.43
CA PHE A 94 1.91 17.28 0.27
C PHE A 94 2.38 17.72 1.67
N ALA A 95 2.46 19.03 1.90
CA ALA A 95 2.78 19.60 3.21
C ALA A 95 1.73 19.25 4.28
N ASP A 96 0.45 19.23 3.90
CA ASP A 96 -0.66 18.88 4.79
C ASP A 96 -0.57 17.45 5.31
N TRP A 97 -0.16 16.53 4.46
CA TRP A 97 0.02 15.15 4.87
C TRP A 97 1.17 14.99 5.87
N VAL A 98 2.25 15.76 5.71
CA VAL A 98 3.32 15.82 6.71
C VAL A 98 2.79 16.37 8.04
N ARG A 99 2.02 17.49 8.01
CA ARG A 99 1.41 18.09 9.22
C ARG A 99 0.48 17.10 9.95
N LEU A 100 -0.26 16.32 9.20
CA LEU A 100 -1.15 15.29 9.75
C LEU A 100 -0.41 14.25 10.61
N TRP A 101 0.78 13.84 10.18
CA TRP A 101 1.63 12.88 10.89
C TRP A 101 2.40 13.52 12.03
N THR A 102 2.90 14.76 11.84
CA THR A 102 3.63 15.46 12.92
C THR A 102 2.72 15.78 14.10
N ALA A 103 1.44 16.12 13.85
CA ALA A 103 0.44 16.31 14.89
C ALA A 103 0.16 15.02 15.71
N ARG A 104 0.51 13.83 15.15
CA ARG A 104 0.37 12.54 15.81
C ARG A 104 1.67 12.00 16.42
N GLY A 105 2.72 12.83 16.49
CA GLY A 105 3.98 12.50 17.14
C GLY A 105 4.99 11.76 16.26
N TYR A 106 4.84 11.80 14.95
CA TYR A 106 5.78 11.21 13.98
C TYR A 106 6.58 12.30 13.26
N ALA A 107 7.86 12.09 13.05
CA ALA A 107 8.54 12.78 11.97
C ALA A 107 8.01 12.24 10.63
N ALA A 108 7.89 13.10 9.62
CA ALA A 108 7.37 12.67 8.33
C ALA A 108 8.10 13.34 7.17
N ILE A 109 8.31 12.58 6.10
CA ILE A 109 8.81 13.09 4.83
C ILE A 109 7.85 12.72 3.72
N ALA A 110 7.30 13.71 3.01
CA ALA A 110 6.55 13.52 1.78
C ALA A 110 7.43 13.90 0.60
N LEU A 111 7.72 12.96 -0.28
CA LEU A 111 8.58 13.20 -1.44
C LEU A 111 7.75 13.25 -2.72
N ASP A 112 8.24 14.00 -3.71
CA ASP A 112 7.77 13.92 -5.09
C ASP A 112 8.43 12.72 -5.79
N THR A 113 7.67 11.97 -6.55
CA THR A 113 8.14 10.77 -7.26
C THR A 113 8.22 10.96 -8.77
N CYS A 114 7.94 12.16 -9.27
CA CYS A 114 7.78 12.45 -10.70
C CYS A 114 8.78 13.49 -11.24
N GLY A 115 9.83 13.81 -10.49
CA GLY A 115 10.80 14.86 -10.85
C GLY A 115 10.18 16.25 -10.89
N SER A 116 9.20 16.47 -10.03
CA SER A 116 8.41 17.69 -9.95
C SER A 116 8.50 18.31 -8.54
N MET A 117 7.88 19.46 -8.40
CA MET A 117 7.68 20.15 -7.12
C MET A 117 6.32 20.81 -7.12
N PRO A 118 5.66 21.07 -6.00
CA PRO A 118 4.40 21.82 -5.96
C PRO A 118 4.55 23.19 -6.63
N ILE A 119 3.48 23.70 -7.23
CA ILE A 119 3.49 25.07 -7.82
C ILE A 119 3.66 26.10 -6.70
N ASN A 120 3.04 25.88 -5.57
CA ASN A 120 3.21 26.63 -4.33
C ASN A 120 3.01 25.69 -3.11
N PRO A 121 3.32 26.10 -1.89
CA PRO A 121 3.30 25.22 -0.71
C PRO A 121 1.99 24.49 -0.42
N ASP A 122 0.85 25.10 -0.77
CA ASP A 122 -0.49 24.55 -0.53
C ASP A 122 -1.11 23.95 -1.81
N SER A 123 -0.34 23.88 -2.90
CA SER A 123 -0.86 23.39 -4.18
C SER A 123 -0.89 21.87 -4.23
N HIS A 124 -1.98 21.33 -4.74
CA HIS A 124 -2.08 19.94 -5.17
C HIS A 124 -1.58 19.74 -6.62
N GLN A 125 -1.25 20.82 -7.32
CA GLN A 125 -0.65 20.80 -8.65
C GLN A 125 0.87 20.89 -8.55
N SER A 126 1.55 20.23 -9.47
CA SER A 126 3.00 20.20 -9.53
C SER A 126 3.51 20.70 -10.89
N ARG A 127 4.78 21.08 -10.91
CA ARG A 127 5.54 21.37 -12.12
C ARG A 127 6.89 20.68 -12.07
N ARG A 128 7.38 20.26 -13.21
CA ARG A 128 8.74 19.72 -13.31
C ARG A 128 9.77 20.80 -12.98
N HIS A 129 10.88 20.37 -12.38
CA HIS A 129 12.03 21.25 -12.14
C HIS A 129 13.27 20.78 -12.95
N GLU A 130 14.27 21.60 -13.05
CA GLU A 130 15.45 21.40 -13.91
C GLU A 130 16.26 20.12 -13.59
N PHE A 131 16.26 19.69 -12.32
CA PHE A 131 16.93 18.46 -11.86
C PHE A 131 15.96 17.27 -11.74
N GLY A 132 14.81 17.32 -12.38
CA GLY A 132 13.83 16.22 -12.34
C GLY A 132 14.34 14.97 -13.07
N GLY A 133 14.13 13.81 -12.48
CA GLY A 133 14.40 12.51 -13.09
C GLY A 133 13.44 12.19 -14.26
N PRO A 134 13.19 10.91 -14.57
CA PRO A 134 12.28 10.53 -15.66
C PRO A 134 10.86 11.07 -15.44
N PRO A 135 10.07 11.23 -16.52
CA PRO A 135 8.65 11.57 -16.41
C PRO A 135 7.92 10.59 -15.52
N GLY A 136 6.94 11.11 -14.80
CA GLY A 136 6.21 10.37 -13.77
C GLY A 136 5.24 9.31 -14.30
N TRP A 137 4.30 8.93 -13.44
CA TRP A 137 3.41 7.77 -13.54
C TRP A 137 2.64 7.65 -14.88
N ASP A 138 2.17 8.73 -15.46
CA ASP A 138 1.40 8.77 -16.71
C ASP A 138 2.19 8.36 -17.95
N ALA A 139 3.51 8.51 -17.91
CA ALA A 139 4.42 8.12 -18.99
C ALA A 139 5.15 6.78 -18.73
N ALA A 140 4.93 6.15 -17.56
CA ALA A 140 5.70 4.98 -17.13
C ALA A 140 5.58 3.78 -18.07
N PHE A 141 4.44 3.57 -18.70
CA PHE A 141 4.22 2.43 -19.61
C PHE A 141 5.02 2.57 -20.91
N ASP A 142 5.10 3.76 -21.45
CA ASP A 142 5.84 4.03 -22.71
C ASP A 142 7.36 3.95 -22.54
N GLN A 143 7.83 3.93 -21.29
CA GLN A 143 9.26 3.84 -20.97
C GLN A 143 9.80 2.40 -21.02
N ILE A 144 8.98 1.39 -21.26
CA ILE A 144 9.39 -0.02 -21.18
C ILE A 144 10.50 -0.41 -22.16
N ASP A 145 10.70 0.35 -23.22
CA ASP A 145 11.80 0.17 -24.17
C ASP A 145 13.10 0.86 -23.75
N TRP A 146 13.08 1.71 -22.71
CA TRP A 146 14.28 2.34 -22.18
C TRP A 146 15.11 1.35 -21.36
N ALA A 147 16.37 1.71 -21.07
CA ALA A 147 17.12 0.97 -20.06
C ALA A 147 16.38 0.98 -18.72
N GLU A 148 16.42 -0.12 -17.98
CA GLU A 148 15.66 -0.28 -16.73
C GLU A 148 15.94 0.84 -15.72
N ASN A 149 17.22 1.23 -15.62
CA ASN A 149 17.69 2.31 -14.75
C ASN A 149 17.37 3.72 -15.25
N ASP A 150 16.74 3.86 -16.43
CA ASP A 150 16.22 5.13 -16.94
C ASP A 150 14.70 5.28 -16.75
N GLN A 151 14.01 4.19 -16.34
CA GLN A 151 12.56 4.16 -16.22
C GLN A 151 12.08 4.76 -14.89
N TRP A 152 10.89 5.34 -14.92
CA TRP A 152 10.28 6.03 -13.77
C TRP A 152 10.20 5.15 -12.52
N THR A 153 9.71 3.91 -12.63
CA THR A 153 9.54 3.03 -11.46
C THR A 153 10.87 2.76 -10.77
N TYR A 154 11.97 2.60 -11.54
CA TYR A 154 13.30 2.44 -10.98
C TYR A 154 13.71 3.64 -10.12
N HIS A 155 13.56 4.85 -10.65
CA HIS A 155 13.89 6.08 -9.94
C HIS A 155 12.96 6.34 -8.75
N ALA A 156 11.65 6.21 -8.92
CA ALA A 156 10.69 6.44 -7.85
C ALA A 156 10.94 5.52 -6.62
N ILE A 157 11.27 4.26 -6.85
CA ILE A 157 11.64 3.33 -5.77
C ILE A 157 12.98 3.71 -5.13
N ALA A 158 13.98 4.08 -5.95
CA ALA A 158 15.27 4.55 -5.43
C ALA A 158 15.10 5.80 -4.56
N ASP A 159 14.27 6.75 -5.00
CA ASP A 159 13.98 8.00 -4.28
C ASP A 159 13.27 7.74 -2.93
N ILE A 160 12.35 6.77 -2.89
CA ILE A 160 11.70 6.34 -1.64
C ILE A 160 12.73 5.72 -0.67
N VAL A 161 13.63 4.86 -1.15
CA VAL A 161 14.68 4.25 -0.33
C VAL A 161 15.69 5.29 0.15
N LEU A 162 16.02 6.28 -0.68
CA LEU A 162 16.86 7.43 -0.29
C LEU A 162 16.17 8.32 0.74
N ALA A 163 14.87 8.61 0.60
CA ALA A 163 14.09 9.35 1.59
C ALA A 163 14.06 8.60 2.95
N HIS A 164 13.94 7.27 2.93
CA HIS A 164 14.07 6.44 4.13
C HIS A 164 15.48 6.58 4.75
N SER A 165 16.52 6.50 3.95
CA SER A 165 17.91 6.65 4.41
C SER A 165 18.18 8.04 4.96
N LEU A 166 17.58 9.07 4.36
CA LEU A 166 17.63 10.45 4.85
C LEU A 166 16.95 10.58 6.22
N LEU A 167 15.71 10.05 6.37
CA LEU A 167 15.04 10.05 7.68
C LEU A 167 15.88 9.37 8.77
N ARG A 168 16.52 8.25 8.44
CA ARG A 168 17.39 7.52 9.37
C ARG A 168 18.61 8.31 9.83
N SER A 169 19.04 9.32 9.07
CA SER A 169 20.19 10.17 9.38
C SER A 169 19.86 11.35 10.29
N PHE A 170 18.58 11.72 10.40
CA PHE A 170 18.18 12.86 11.23
C PHE A 170 18.27 12.52 12.73
N PRO A 171 18.89 13.40 13.56
CA PRO A 171 19.14 13.11 14.96
C PRO A 171 17.86 12.94 15.79
N GLU A 172 16.76 13.58 15.39
CA GLU A 172 15.46 13.53 16.04
C GLU A 172 14.65 12.26 15.70
N VAL A 173 15.06 11.48 14.70
CA VAL A 173 14.35 10.28 14.22
C VAL A 173 14.92 9.02 14.87
N ASP A 174 14.05 8.13 15.34
CA ASP A 174 14.43 6.77 15.70
C ASP A 174 14.54 5.89 14.43
N PRO A 175 15.75 5.51 14.00
CA PRO A 175 15.96 4.76 12.77
C PRO A 175 15.39 3.33 12.81
N LYS A 176 14.94 2.85 13.97
CA LYS A 176 14.30 1.55 14.14
C LYS A 176 12.78 1.61 14.13
N ARG A 177 12.16 2.80 14.02
CA ARG A 177 10.72 3.00 14.08
C ARG A 177 10.20 3.81 12.88
N ILE A 178 10.59 3.43 11.66
CA ILE A 178 10.18 4.10 10.42
C ILE A 178 9.28 3.20 9.60
N GLY A 179 8.12 3.73 9.22
CA GLY A 179 7.17 3.07 8.30
C GLY A 179 7.03 3.80 6.97
N ILE A 180 6.19 3.24 6.11
CA ILE A 180 5.84 3.82 4.81
C ILE A 180 4.33 3.73 4.58
N THR A 181 3.76 4.77 4.00
CA THR A 181 2.39 4.73 3.45
C THR A 181 2.35 5.46 2.11
N GLY A 182 1.46 5.02 1.24
CA GLY A 182 1.31 5.64 -0.06
C GLY A 182 -0.08 5.43 -0.62
N ILE A 183 -0.50 6.33 -1.50
CA ILE A 183 -1.86 6.44 -2.02
C ILE A 183 -1.86 6.17 -3.52
N SER A 184 -2.73 5.26 -4.01
CA SER A 184 -2.87 4.95 -5.43
C SER A 184 -1.53 4.46 -6.02
N TRP A 185 -0.96 5.13 -7.01
CA TRP A 185 0.41 4.84 -7.47
C TRP A 185 1.43 4.89 -6.33
N GLY A 186 1.24 5.73 -5.32
CA GLY A 186 2.06 5.73 -4.12
C GLY A 186 1.89 4.45 -3.28
N GLY A 187 0.70 3.87 -3.23
CA GLY A 187 0.44 2.56 -2.62
C GLY A 187 1.15 1.43 -3.37
N TYR A 188 1.09 1.47 -4.70
CA TYR A 188 1.84 0.60 -5.58
C TYR A 188 3.36 0.70 -5.31
N LEU A 189 3.92 1.92 -5.34
CA LEU A 189 5.34 2.16 -5.05
C LEU A 189 5.73 1.75 -3.64
N SER A 190 4.88 2.03 -2.64
CA SER A 190 5.12 1.65 -1.25
C SER A 190 5.19 0.14 -1.07
N SER A 191 4.40 -0.62 -1.83
CA SER A 191 4.42 -2.08 -1.84
C SER A 191 5.75 -2.63 -2.34
N ILE A 192 6.30 -2.06 -3.43
CA ILE A 192 7.61 -2.44 -3.96
C ILE A 192 8.71 -2.00 -2.98
N ALA A 193 8.71 -0.72 -2.57
CA ALA A 193 9.75 -0.16 -1.70
C ALA A 193 9.88 -0.92 -0.37
N ALA A 194 8.75 -1.23 0.29
CA ALA A 194 8.75 -2.04 1.51
C ALA A 194 9.24 -3.47 1.28
N SER A 195 9.07 -4.01 0.08
CA SER A 195 9.52 -5.36 -0.26
C SER A 195 11.01 -5.44 -0.55
N VAL A 196 11.61 -4.36 -1.04
CA VAL A 196 13.05 -4.31 -1.37
C VAL A 196 13.89 -3.71 -0.25
N ASP A 197 13.34 -2.83 0.58
CA ASP A 197 14.02 -2.23 1.73
C ASP A 197 13.52 -2.83 3.06
N PRO A 198 14.19 -3.85 3.61
CA PRO A 198 13.76 -4.54 4.83
C PRO A 198 13.90 -3.69 6.11
N ARG A 199 14.43 -2.47 6.03
CA ARG A 199 14.58 -1.55 7.17
C ARG A 199 13.25 -0.90 7.56
N PHE A 200 12.23 -0.87 6.68
CA PHE A 200 10.87 -0.45 7.04
C PHE A 200 10.25 -1.36 8.10
N ARG A 201 9.61 -0.76 9.08
CA ARG A 201 8.96 -1.48 10.19
C ARG A 201 7.53 -1.89 9.90
N PHE A 202 6.85 -1.17 9.05
CA PHE A 202 5.50 -1.47 8.55
C PHE A 202 5.26 -0.75 7.23
N ALA A 203 4.26 -1.21 6.51
CA ALA A 203 3.77 -0.55 5.31
C ALA A 203 2.24 -0.45 5.29
N VAL A 204 1.73 0.66 4.75
CA VAL A 204 0.29 0.88 4.57
C VAL A 204 0.01 1.34 3.14
N PRO A 205 -0.10 0.41 2.17
CA PRO A 205 -0.60 0.72 0.85
C PRO A 205 -2.10 1.05 0.90
N VAL A 206 -2.47 2.21 0.35
CA VAL A 206 -3.85 2.67 0.24
C VAL A 206 -4.25 2.63 -1.22
N TYR A 207 -5.27 1.84 -1.55
CA TYR A 207 -5.75 1.50 -2.90
C TYR A 207 -4.66 1.47 -3.97
N GLY A 208 -3.53 0.83 -3.67
CA GLY A 208 -2.44 0.54 -4.61
C GLY A 208 -2.01 -0.91 -4.43
N CYS A 209 -2.04 -1.70 -5.50
CA CYS A 209 -1.72 -3.12 -5.45
C CYS A 209 -0.99 -3.58 -6.72
N GLY A 210 -0.63 -4.85 -6.79
CA GLY A 210 -0.13 -5.54 -7.97
C GLY A 210 -1.23 -6.19 -8.79
N PHE A 211 -0.82 -7.09 -9.68
CA PHE A 211 -1.69 -7.76 -10.66
C PHE A 211 -2.39 -6.75 -11.58
N LEU A 212 -1.64 -5.73 -12.00
CA LEU A 212 -2.17 -4.62 -12.82
C LEU A 212 -2.66 -5.07 -14.21
N GLY A 213 -2.19 -6.20 -14.71
CA GLY A 213 -2.70 -6.81 -15.93
C GLY A 213 -4.11 -7.43 -15.79
N GLU A 214 -4.66 -7.50 -14.55
CA GLU A 214 -5.93 -8.16 -14.27
C GLU A 214 -6.98 -7.16 -13.76
N ASP A 215 -8.02 -6.89 -14.54
CA ASP A 215 -9.19 -6.05 -14.18
C ASP A 215 -8.88 -4.61 -13.72
N SER A 216 -7.62 -4.15 -13.76
CA SER A 216 -7.25 -2.80 -13.34
C SER A 216 -7.65 -1.73 -14.35
N LEU A 217 -7.56 -0.45 -13.93
CA LEU A 217 -7.78 0.70 -14.82
C LEU A 217 -6.84 0.66 -16.05
N TRP A 218 -5.69 0.01 -15.94
CA TRP A 218 -4.63 0.02 -16.97
C TRP A 218 -4.68 -1.15 -17.94
N VAL A 219 -5.64 -2.06 -17.84
CA VAL A 219 -5.80 -3.20 -18.77
C VAL A 219 -5.83 -2.74 -20.23
N LEU A 220 -6.58 -1.66 -20.54
CA LEU A 220 -6.61 -1.12 -21.91
C LEU A 220 -5.27 -0.50 -22.33
N THR A 221 -4.52 0.06 -21.41
CA THR A 221 -3.16 0.57 -21.67
C THR A 221 -2.21 -0.58 -21.99
N PHE A 222 -2.25 -1.67 -21.23
CA PHE A 222 -1.48 -2.86 -21.51
C PHE A 222 -1.84 -3.50 -22.85
N GLN A 223 -3.13 -3.59 -23.19
CA GLN A 223 -3.56 -4.08 -24.49
C GLN A 223 -2.99 -3.24 -25.65
N LYS A 224 -2.96 -1.91 -25.51
CA LYS A 224 -2.35 -1.00 -26.51
C LYS A 224 -0.82 -1.14 -26.57
N LEU A 225 -0.17 -1.42 -25.44
CA LEU A 225 1.28 -1.64 -25.37
C LEU A 225 1.70 -2.90 -26.13
N GLY A 226 0.82 -3.91 -26.19
CA GLY A 226 1.04 -5.19 -26.82
C GLY A 226 1.67 -6.21 -25.88
N ARG A 227 1.38 -7.47 -26.14
CA ARG A 227 1.61 -8.61 -25.25
C ARG A 227 3.05 -8.76 -24.73
N GLU A 228 4.04 -8.52 -25.58
CA GLU A 228 5.46 -8.65 -25.19
C GLU A 228 5.88 -7.55 -24.22
N LYS A 229 5.48 -6.31 -24.49
CA LYS A 229 5.80 -5.16 -23.63
C LYS A 229 5.00 -5.20 -22.32
N GLU A 230 3.73 -5.59 -22.36
CA GLU A 230 2.93 -5.86 -21.18
C GLU A 230 3.62 -6.88 -20.27
N LYS A 231 3.99 -8.05 -20.81
CA LYS A 231 4.71 -9.09 -20.05
C LYS A 231 6.00 -8.55 -19.43
N LYS A 232 6.82 -7.85 -20.23
CA LYS A 232 8.08 -7.26 -19.75
C LYS A 232 7.84 -6.25 -18.63
N TRP A 233 6.79 -5.38 -18.78
CA TRP A 233 6.47 -4.39 -17.76
C TRP A 233 6.00 -5.03 -16.45
N LEU A 234 5.11 -6.00 -16.52
CA LEU A 234 4.61 -6.72 -15.35
C LEU A 234 5.72 -7.51 -14.64
N GLU A 235 6.62 -8.14 -15.37
CA GLU A 235 7.77 -8.87 -14.81
C GLU A 235 8.80 -7.95 -14.14
N LEU A 236 8.92 -6.70 -14.58
CA LEU A 236 9.85 -5.73 -14.02
C LEU A 236 9.23 -4.93 -12.87
N TRP A 237 7.99 -4.47 -13.01
CA TRP A 237 7.47 -3.39 -12.18
C TRP A 237 6.21 -3.73 -11.39
N ASP A 238 5.53 -4.85 -11.65
CA ASP A 238 4.36 -5.19 -10.84
C ASP A 238 4.76 -5.53 -9.40
N PRO A 239 4.08 -4.96 -8.37
CA PRO A 239 4.35 -5.25 -6.96
C PRO A 239 4.35 -6.74 -6.61
N SER A 240 3.57 -7.57 -7.33
CA SER A 240 3.50 -9.01 -7.12
C SER A 240 4.86 -9.72 -7.25
N VAL A 241 5.76 -9.17 -8.08
CA VAL A 241 7.12 -9.67 -8.27
C VAL A 241 7.98 -9.55 -7.00
N TYR A 242 7.71 -8.56 -6.16
CA TYR A 242 8.55 -8.22 -5.01
C TYR A 242 7.94 -8.62 -3.67
N LEU A 243 6.63 -8.60 -3.53
CA LEU A 243 5.92 -8.65 -2.26
C LEU A 243 6.17 -9.91 -1.42
N SER A 244 6.47 -11.05 -2.04
CA SER A 244 6.81 -12.27 -1.32
C SER A 244 8.08 -12.16 -0.44
N ARG A 245 8.88 -11.12 -0.64
CA ARG A 245 10.09 -10.81 0.15
C ARG A 245 9.78 -10.02 1.42
N ALA A 246 8.64 -9.33 1.46
CA ALA A 246 8.26 -8.47 2.57
C ALA A 246 7.91 -9.27 3.83
N LYS A 247 8.58 -8.96 4.94
CA LYS A 247 8.40 -9.66 6.24
C LYS A 247 7.78 -8.78 7.32
N MET A 248 7.73 -7.46 7.09
CA MET A 248 7.12 -6.53 8.04
C MET A 248 5.59 -6.64 8.01
N PRO A 249 4.89 -6.15 9.04
CA PRO A 249 3.44 -6.04 9.04
C PRO A 249 2.92 -5.07 7.97
N PHE A 250 1.78 -5.42 7.35
CA PHE A 250 1.06 -4.58 6.40
C PHE A 250 -0.37 -4.30 6.90
N LEU A 251 -0.83 -3.07 6.72
CA LEU A 251 -2.25 -2.72 6.68
C LEU A 251 -2.60 -2.34 5.24
N TRP A 252 -3.59 -3.01 4.69
CA TRP A 252 -4.09 -2.75 3.34
C TRP A 252 -5.42 -2.01 3.44
N VAL A 253 -5.51 -0.83 2.82
CA VAL A 253 -6.70 0.03 2.86
C VAL A 253 -7.21 0.23 1.45
N THR A 254 -8.53 0.01 1.22
CA THR A 254 -9.16 0.23 -0.07
C THR A 254 -10.67 0.43 0.04
N GLY A 255 -11.30 0.81 -1.06
CA GLY A 255 -12.75 0.87 -1.21
C GLY A 255 -13.32 -0.36 -1.93
N THR A 256 -14.60 -0.66 -1.69
CA THR A 256 -15.29 -1.74 -2.41
C THR A 256 -15.38 -1.51 -3.91
N ASN A 257 -15.39 -0.23 -4.34
CA ASN A 257 -15.58 0.21 -5.71
C ASN A 257 -14.38 1.02 -6.22
N ASP A 258 -13.18 0.62 -5.82
CA ASP A 258 -11.98 1.33 -6.27
C ASP A 258 -11.89 1.32 -7.80
N ILE A 259 -11.65 2.51 -8.38
CA ILE A 259 -11.67 2.70 -9.84
C ILE A 259 -10.39 2.21 -10.52
N GLY A 260 -9.28 2.12 -9.79
CA GLY A 260 -7.97 1.79 -10.32
C GLY A 260 -7.53 0.37 -9.96
N TYR A 261 -7.79 -0.05 -8.73
CA TYR A 261 -7.25 -1.26 -8.13
C TYR A 261 -8.37 -2.14 -7.58
N PRO A 262 -8.90 -3.07 -8.38
CA PRO A 262 -10.07 -3.87 -8.01
C PRO A 262 -9.76 -4.86 -6.87
N LEU A 263 -10.82 -5.26 -6.13
CA LEU A 263 -10.66 -6.10 -4.93
C LEU A 263 -10.03 -7.47 -5.21
N ASN A 264 -10.24 -8.07 -6.39
CA ASN A 264 -9.60 -9.34 -6.75
C ASN A 264 -8.07 -9.22 -6.86
N SER A 265 -7.57 -8.21 -7.59
CA SER A 265 -6.13 -7.94 -7.69
C SER A 265 -5.56 -7.53 -6.33
N PHE A 266 -6.33 -6.78 -5.55
CA PHE A 266 -5.96 -6.39 -4.20
C PHE A 266 -5.85 -7.61 -3.28
N GLN A 267 -6.76 -8.60 -3.39
CA GLN A 267 -6.71 -9.85 -2.63
C GLN A 267 -5.48 -10.70 -2.98
N GLN A 268 -5.20 -10.89 -4.24
CA GLN A 268 -4.01 -11.59 -4.68
C GLN A 268 -2.76 -10.93 -4.12
N THR A 269 -2.71 -9.60 -4.16
CA THR A 269 -1.58 -8.79 -3.69
C THR A 269 -1.34 -8.93 -2.19
N TYR A 270 -2.35 -8.73 -1.34
CA TYR A 270 -2.14 -8.74 0.11
C TYR A 270 -1.86 -10.13 0.69
N ARG A 271 -2.01 -11.18 -0.10
CA ARG A 271 -1.65 -12.54 0.28
C ARG A 271 -0.17 -12.86 0.11
N LEU A 272 0.58 -12.05 -0.65
CA LEU A 272 1.99 -12.31 -0.97
C LEU A 272 2.96 -12.02 0.18
N PRO A 273 2.85 -10.92 0.95
CA PRO A 273 3.76 -10.65 2.06
C PRO A 273 3.73 -11.75 3.12
N GLN A 274 4.92 -12.05 3.68
CA GLN A 274 5.08 -13.06 4.74
C GLN A 274 4.69 -12.52 6.13
N GLY A 275 4.67 -11.20 6.30
CA GLY A 275 4.35 -10.53 7.56
C GLY A 275 2.87 -10.61 7.94
N VAL A 276 2.56 -10.17 9.15
CA VAL A 276 1.17 -10.04 9.61
C VAL A 276 0.45 -9.02 8.74
N ARG A 277 -0.74 -9.37 8.27
CA ARG A 277 -1.61 -8.47 7.52
C ARG A 277 -2.86 -8.08 8.29
N ALA A 278 -3.30 -6.85 8.08
CA ALA A 278 -4.61 -6.34 8.44
C ALA A 278 -5.26 -5.71 7.20
N LEU A 279 -6.57 -5.74 7.13
CA LEU A 279 -7.34 -5.20 6.01
C LEU A 279 -8.33 -4.16 6.54
N SER A 280 -8.53 -3.07 5.82
CA SER A 280 -9.63 -2.12 6.01
C SER A 280 -10.25 -1.81 4.65
N VAL A 281 -11.30 -2.56 4.30
CA VAL A 281 -12.07 -2.39 3.07
C VAL A 281 -13.32 -1.59 3.39
N ARG A 282 -13.40 -0.36 2.88
CA ARG A 282 -14.48 0.57 3.18
C ARG A 282 -15.51 0.61 2.07
N LEU A 283 -16.77 0.65 2.45
CA LEU A 283 -17.87 0.77 1.49
C LEU A 283 -17.74 2.07 0.68
N ARG A 284 -17.58 1.93 -0.64
CA ARG A 284 -17.52 3.05 -1.60
C ARG A 284 -16.56 4.18 -1.19
N MET A 285 -15.42 3.83 -0.62
CA MET A 285 -14.37 4.82 -0.31
C MET A 285 -13.96 5.55 -1.58
N PRO A 286 -14.00 6.90 -1.62
CA PRO A 286 -13.56 7.65 -2.79
C PRO A 286 -12.06 7.46 -3.05
N HIS A 287 -11.66 7.49 -4.32
CA HIS A 287 -10.27 7.39 -4.74
C HIS A 287 -9.67 8.79 -4.88
N SER A 288 -9.16 9.35 -3.80
CA SER A 288 -8.47 10.65 -3.78
C SER A 288 -7.30 10.64 -2.79
N HIS A 289 -6.39 11.60 -2.90
CA HIS A 289 -5.32 11.73 -1.91
C HIS A 289 -5.90 11.99 -0.51
N GLU A 290 -6.84 12.92 -0.40
CA GLU A 290 -7.44 13.29 0.88
C GLU A 290 -8.22 12.15 1.54
N ASP A 291 -9.03 11.41 0.78
CA ASP A 291 -9.76 10.27 1.34
C ASP A 291 -8.81 9.13 1.71
N GLY A 292 -7.68 9.02 1.01
CA GLY A 292 -6.67 7.99 1.26
C GLY A 292 -5.90 8.17 2.56
N TRP A 293 -5.71 9.38 3.06
CA TRP A 293 -4.99 9.59 4.33
C TRP A 293 -5.90 9.75 5.55
N LYS A 294 -7.24 9.80 5.36
CA LYS A 294 -8.23 9.97 6.45
C LYS A 294 -8.41 8.74 7.37
N PRO A 295 -8.34 7.47 6.89
CA PRO A 295 -8.65 6.33 7.74
C PRO A 295 -7.78 6.27 9.00
N GLU A 296 -8.40 6.39 10.17
CA GLU A 296 -7.70 6.38 11.46
C GLU A 296 -7.02 5.03 11.76
N GLU A 297 -7.41 3.97 11.07
CA GLU A 297 -6.74 2.66 11.12
C GLU A 297 -5.27 2.76 10.71
N ILE A 298 -4.90 3.67 9.80
CA ILE A 298 -3.53 3.89 9.34
C ILE A 298 -2.66 4.31 10.53
N PHE A 299 -3.13 5.28 11.30
CA PHE A 299 -2.38 5.81 12.46
C PHE A 299 -2.39 4.82 13.63
N ALA A 300 -3.53 4.16 13.88
CA ALA A 300 -3.64 3.13 14.89
C ALA A 300 -2.72 1.94 14.59
N PHE A 301 -2.62 1.53 13.32
CA PHE A 301 -1.71 0.48 12.88
C PHE A 301 -0.24 0.89 13.04
N ALA A 302 0.13 2.09 12.64
CA ALA A 302 1.47 2.62 12.87
C ALA A 302 1.81 2.59 14.37
N ASN A 303 0.93 3.13 15.22
CA ASN A 303 1.14 3.16 16.67
C ASN A 303 1.25 1.77 17.29
N GLN A 304 0.47 0.80 16.86
CA GLN A 304 0.58 -0.58 17.40
C GLN A 304 1.92 -1.23 17.05
N VAL A 305 2.51 -0.89 15.90
CA VAL A 305 3.78 -1.50 15.46
C VAL A 305 4.99 -0.83 16.12
N VAL A 306 5.02 0.52 16.20
CA VAL A 306 6.23 1.25 16.60
C VAL A 306 6.16 1.87 17.99
N ASN A 307 4.96 2.03 18.57
CA ASN A 307 4.74 2.66 19.89
C ASN A 307 4.03 1.74 20.90
N SER A 308 3.89 0.44 20.62
CA SER A 308 3.14 -0.50 21.46
C SER A 308 1.70 -0.07 21.74
N GLY A 309 1.08 0.63 20.80
CA GLY A 309 -0.30 1.09 20.90
C GLY A 309 -1.31 -0.05 20.92
N VAL A 310 -2.56 0.26 21.25
CA VAL A 310 -3.66 -0.71 21.27
C VAL A 310 -3.86 -1.32 19.89
N ARG A 311 -3.79 -2.64 19.83
CA ARG A 311 -3.85 -3.38 18.56
C ARG A 311 -5.22 -3.27 17.89
N LEU A 312 -5.21 -3.24 16.55
CA LEU A 312 -6.43 -3.46 15.77
C LEU A 312 -6.97 -4.87 15.99
N PRO A 313 -8.29 -5.09 15.87
CA PRO A 313 -8.86 -6.43 15.81
C PRO A 313 -8.13 -7.28 14.77
N ARG A 314 -7.95 -8.56 15.04
CA ARG A 314 -7.29 -9.49 14.13
C ARG A 314 -8.25 -10.58 13.71
N VAL A 315 -8.48 -10.74 12.43
CA VAL A 315 -9.19 -11.88 11.86
C VAL A 315 -8.32 -13.13 12.02
N LEU A 316 -8.88 -14.20 12.56
CA LEU A 316 -8.19 -15.47 12.80
C LEU A 316 -8.54 -16.50 11.72
N SER A 317 -9.84 -16.61 11.42
CA SER A 317 -10.37 -17.50 10.39
C SER A 317 -11.73 -17.01 9.93
N GLN A 318 -12.12 -17.41 8.75
CA GLN A 318 -13.45 -17.19 8.20
C GLN A 318 -13.88 -18.41 7.41
N ALA A 319 -15.18 -18.68 7.39
CA ALA A 319 -15.77 -19.75 6.63
C ALA A 319 -17.24 -19.44 6.35
N HIS A 320 -17.85 -20.22 5.48
CA HIS A 320 -19.27 -20.18 5.18
C HIS A 320 -19.81 -21.57 4.84
N ASP A 321 -21.09 -21.72 4.95
CA ASP A 321 -21.88 -22.77 4.33
C ASP A 321 -22.85 -22.14 3.32
N GLN A 322 -23.83 -22.87 2.83
CA GLN A 322 -24.80 -22.35 1.85
C GLN A 322 -25.72 -21.26 2.41
N GLN A 323 -25.90 -21.16 3.72
CA GLN A 323 -26.87 -20.29 4.35
C GLN A 323 -26.22 -19.23 5.24
N ARG A 324 -25.01 -19.48 5.76
CA ARG A 324 -24.39 -18.62 6.77
C ARG A 324 -22.91 -18.44 6.49
N ALA A 325 -22.44 -17.25 6.86
CA ALA A 325 -21.02 -16.95 6.94
C ALA A 325 -20.64 -16.60 8.38
N TRP A 326 -19.40 -16.91 8.76
CA TRP A 326 -18.86 -16.55 10.07
C TRP A 326 -17.37 -16.24 10.00
N MET A 327 -16.91 -15.48 10.98
CA MET A 327 -15.52 -15.09 11.13
C MET A 327 -15.13 -15.10 12.62
N LYS A 328 -14.02 -15.74 12.96
CA LYS A 328 -13.39 -15.66 14.28
C LYS A 328 -12.38 -14.53 14.32
N PHE A 329 -12.31 -13.83 15.44
CA PHE A 329 -11.40 -12.71 15.61
C PHE A 329 -10.75 -12.71 17.00
N LYS A 330 -9.68 -11.95 17.15
CA LYS A 330 -9.07 -11.59 18.45
C LYS A 330 -8.98 -10.08 18.52
N SER A 331 -9.43 -9.49 19.63
CA SER A 331 -9.34 -8.05 19.85
C SER A 331 -9.05 -7.75 21.31
N THR A 332 -8.24 -6.71 21.54
CA THR A 332 -8.01 -6.15 22.88
C THR A 332 -8.95 -4.97 23.17
N SER A 333 -9.47 -4.32 22.13
CA SER A 333 -10.54 -3.34 22.22
C SER A 333 -11.87 -4.03 21.95
N PRO A 334 -12.96 -3.73 22.66
CA PRO A 334 -14.28 -4.33 22.38
C PRO A 334 -14.68 -4.08 20.91
N VAL A 335 -15.21 -5.11 20.24
CA VAL A 335 -15.88 -4.99 18.96
C VAL A 335 -17.33 -4.60 19.23
N VAL A 336 -17.72 -3.42 18.76
CA VAL A 336 -19.04 -2.83 19.07
C VAL A 336 -20.03 -2.94 17.90
N ARG A 337 -19.54 -3.15 16.67
CA ARG A 337 -20.36 -3.36 15.49
C ARG A 337 -19.70 -4.38 14.58
N ALA A 338 -20.54 -5.18 13.94
CA ALA A 338 -20.13 -6.08 12.87
C ALA A 338 -21.15 -6.03 11.74
N GLU A 339 -20.67 -6.05 10.52
CA GLU A 339 -21.47 -5.94 9.31
C GLU A 339 -20.99 -6.98 8.29
N LEU A 340 -21.94 -7.56 7.53
CA LEU A 340 -21.68 -8.32 6.33
C LEU A 340 -21.91 -7.38 5.14
N LEU A 341 -20.86 -7.13 4.37
CA LEU A 341 -20.94 -6.43 3.11
C LEU A 341 -21.01 -7.49 2.00
N TYR A 342 -21.94 -7.32 1.06
CA TYR A 342 -22.12 -8.30 0.00
C TYR A 342 -22.60 -7.66 -1.29
N THR A 343 -22.45 -8.36 -2.40
CA THR A 343 -22.98 -7.99 -3.71
C THR A 343 -23.61 -9.19 -4.40
N LEU A 344 -24.67 -8.92 -5.18
CA LEU A 344 -25.32 -9.87 -6.05
C LEU A 344 -24.75 -9.83 -7.47
N ASP A 345 -23.90 -8.82 -7.74
CA ASP A 345 -23.34 -8.58 -9.07
C ASP A 345 -22.09 -9.43 -9.30
N ASN A 346 -21.89 -9.84 -10.55
CA ASN A 346 -20.69 -10.52 -11.04
C ASN A 346 -19.97 -9.75 -12.17
N GLY A 347 -20.37 -8.48 -12.41
CA GLY A 347 -19.73 -7.57 -13.37
C GLY A 347 -18.42 -6.97 -12.87
N ILE A 348 -18.00 -5.89 -13.54
CA ILE A 348 -16.78 -5.14 -13.24
C ILE A 348 -16.80 -4.65 -11.78
N TRP A 349 -15.70 -4.84 -11.05
CA TRP A 349 -15.64 -4.59 -9.60
C TRP A 349 -16.03 -3.18 -9.19
N LYS A 350 -15.57 -2.15 -9.88
CA LYS A 350 -15.85 -0.75 -9.57
C LYS A 350 -17.34 -0.38 -9.70
N ASP A 351 -18.09 -1.12 -10.51
CA ASP A 351 -19.49 -0.84 -10.82
C ASP A 351 -20.48 -1.69 -9.99
N ARG A 352 -19.99 -2.64 -9.18
CA ARG A 352 -20.82 -3.53 -8.37
C ARG A 352 -21.60 -2.74 -7.32
N HIS A 353 -22.87 -3.10 -7.16
CA HIS A 353 -23.70 -2.58 -6.09
C HIS A 353 -23.46 -3.39 -4.81
N TRP A 354 -22.88 -2.75 -3.82
CA TRP A 354 -22.63 -3.33 -2.51
C TRP A 354 -23.73 -2.99 -1.52
N LEU A 355 -24.21 -4.00 -0.82
CA LEU A 355 -25.22 -3.97 0.22
C LEU A 355 -24.60 -4.31 1.56
N VAL A 356 -25.24 -3.86 2.64
CA VAL A 356 -24.75 -4.06 4.01
C VAL A 356 -25.89 -4.55 4.87
N ILE A 357 -25.64 -5.60 5.66
CA ILE A 357 -26.53 -6.06 6.71
C ILE A 357 -25.77 -6.19 8.02
N PRO A 358 -26.45 -5.99 9.18
CA PRO A 358 -25.86 -6.27 10.47
C PRO A 358 -25.42 -7.73 10.61
N ALA A 359 -24.27 -7.97 11.23
CA ALA A 359 -23.81 -9.28 11.60
C ALA A 359 -23.88 -9.45 13.13
N GLN A 360 -24.25 -10.64 13.58
CA GLN A 360 -24.35 -10.96 15.00
C GLN A 360 -22.95 -11.14 15.61
N ILE A 361 -22.65 -10.42 16.69
CA ILE A 361 -21.45 -10.63 17.49
C ILE A 361 -21.75 -11.67 18.58
N VAL A 362 -21.01 -12.78 18.56
CA VAL A 362 -21.07 -13.84 19.57
C VAL A 362 -19.85 -13.71 20.46
N THR A 363 -19.94 -12.86 21.49
CA THR A 363 -18.81 -12.45 22.33
C THR A 363 -18.15 -13.64 23.02
N SER A 364 -18.93 -14.60 23.53
CA SER A 364 -18.40 -15.80 24.21
C SER A 364 -17.52 -16.69 23.32
N LYS A 365 -17.67 -16.56 21.99
CA LYS A 365 -16.89 -17.32 20.99
C LYS A 365 -15.87 -16.45 20.24
N ALA A 366 -15.80 -15.15 20.53
CA ALA A 366 -15.03 -14.16 19.77
C ALA A 366 -15.26 -14.34 18.25
N MET A 367 -16.54 -14.38 17.86
CA MET A 367 -16.98 -14.69 16.50
C MET A 367 -18.08 -13.72 16.06
N VAL A 368 -18.13 -13.42 14.78
CA VAL A 368 -19.29 -12.81 14.12
C VAL A 368 -19.89 -13.77 13.12
N GLN A 369 -21.20 -13.67 12.90
CA GLN A 369 -21.92 -14.48 11.91
C GLN A 369 -23.08 -13.70 11.30
N ALA A 370 -23.42 -14.07 10.07
CA ALA A 370 -24.59 -13.54 9.37
C ALA A 370 -25.20 -14.61 8.46
N THR A 371 -26.51 -14.51 8.22
CA THR A 371 -27.19 -15.28 7.17
C THR A 371 -26.80 -14.70 5.83
N LEU A 372 -26.40 -15.54 4.89
CA LEU A 372 -26.08 -15.14 3.53
C LEU A 372 -27.39 -14.86 2.77
N PRO A 373 -27.53 -13.66 2.16
CA PRO A 373 -28.68 -13.37 1.30
C PRO A 373 -28.73 -14.28 0.08
N ALA A 374 -29.94 -14.56 -0.42
CA ALA A 374 -30.11 -15.34 -1.63
C ALA A 374 -29.42 -14.66 -2.82
N GLY A 375 -28.71 -15.44 -3.63
CA GLY A 375 -28.04 -14.95 -4.83
C GLY A 375 -26.75 -14.16 -4.57
N VAL A 376 -26.23 -14.13 -3.34
CA VAL A 376 -24.96 -13.46 -3.04
C VAL A 376 -23.84 -14.05 -3.92
N ARG A 377 -22.99 -13.18 -4.46
CA ARG A 377 -21.84 -13.52 -5.30
C ARG A 377 -20.51 -13.32 -4.59
N VAL A 378 -20.41 -12.22 -3.84
CA VAL A 378 -19.21 -11.90 -3.05
C VAL A 378 -19.65 -11.30 -1.74
N PHE A 379 -18.95 -11.63 -0.67
CA PHE A 379 -19.17 -11.04 0.66
C PHE A 379 -17.88 -10.94 1.46
N PHE A 380 -17.89 -10.09 2.47
CA PHE A 380 -16.88 -10.02 3.52
C PHE A 380 -17.47 -9.36 4.78
N PHE A 381 -16.77 -9.49 5.90
CA PHE A 381 -17.16 -8.86 7.15
C PHE A 381 -16.33 -7.61 7.44
N ASN A 382 -16.97 -6.59 8.00
CA ASN A 382 -16.33 -5.49 8.69
C ASN A 382 -16.60 -5.57 10.19
N LEU A 383 -15.54 -5.41 10.99
CA LEU A 383 -15.59 -5.22 12.43
C LEU A 383 -15.27 -3.78 12.74
N THR A 384 -16.10 -3.12 13.57
CA THR A 384 -15.78 -1.82 14.14
C THR A 384 -15.53 -2.00 15.63
N ASP A 385 -14.36 -1.56 16.11
CA ASP A 385 -14.05 -1.59 17.53
C ASP A 385 -14.55 -0.33 18.26
N ALA A 386 -14.42 -0.30 19.59
CA ALA A 386 -14.90 0.82 20.41
C ALA A 386 -14.23 2.17 20.10
N ARG A 387 -13.15 2.19 19.32
CA ARG A 387 -12.49 3.40 18.82
C ARG A 387 -13.05 3.88 17.48
N GLY A 388 -14.00 3.14 16.88
CA GLY A 388 -14.53 3.40 15.55
C GLY A 388 -13.66 2.87 14.41
N LEU A 389 -12.61 2.08 14.71
CA LEU A 389 -11.67 1.57 13.72
C LEU A 389 -12.23 0.33 13.03
N VAL A 390 -12.09 0.27 11.71
CA VAL A 390 -12.65 -0.81 10.87
C VAL A 390 -11.58 -1.80 10.45
N VAL A 391 -11.82 -3.07 10.74
CA VAL A 391 -11.00 -4.18 10.22
C VAL A 391 -11.89 -5.14 9.43
N SER A 392 -11.43 -5.52 8.26
CA SER A 392 -12.15 -6.37 7.32
C SER A 392 -11.64 -7.80 7.31
N SER A 393 -12.53 -8.75 7.03
CA SER A 393 -12.12 -10.07 6.56
C SER A 393 -11.69 -10.02 5.09
N GLU A 394 -11.11 -11.10 4.60
CA GLU A 394 -10.97 -11.29 3.15
C GLU A 394 -12.34 -11.44 2.51
N HIS A 395 -12.51 -10.94 1.28
CA HIS A 395 -13.75 -11.23 0.56
C HIS A 395 -13.76 -12.70 0.07
N GLN A 396 -14.97 -13.26 0.02
CA GLN A 396 -15.25 -14.61 -0.46
C GLN A 396 -16.14 -14.50 -1.70
N ALA A 397 -15.74 -15.12 -2.80
CA ALA A 397 -16.59 -15.32 -3.98
C ALA A 397 -17.29 -16.68 -3.87
N LEU A 398 -18.59 -16.73 -4.25
CA LEU A 398 -19.44 -17.92 -4.23
C LEU A 398 -19.78 -18.39 -5.64
#